data_57661f291c2ec60246d1851434850b62
#
_entry.id   57661f291c2ec60246d1851434850b62
#
_cell.length_a   1.000
_cell.length_b   1.000
_cell.length_c   1.000
_cell.angle_alpha   90.00
_cell.angle_beta   90.00
_cell.angle_gamma   90.00
#
_symmetry.space_group_name_H-M   'P 1'
#
loop_
_entity.id
_entity.type
_entity.pdbx_description
1 polymer ?
#
loop_
_entity_poly.entity_id
_entity_poly.type
_entity_poly.pdbx_seq_one_letter_code
_entity_poly.pdbx_strand_id
1 'polypeptide(L)'
;MSENRIHFLNTGMSDCILLESNGHFALIDAAEDTDFPADKPHLNTGGYEQLVVDYLLNNCRGADGTVYLDFVLGTHAHSDHIGGFDTVILHPEICVGGAYLRPYDERNVFIMERRRWDNTEVYNQMLDALAKTKTPVYTDFD
;
A
#
# COMPACT_ATOMS: atom_id res chain seq x y z
N MET A 1 -4.53 24.84 -16.38
CA MET A 1 -5.78 24.15 -16.00
C MET A 1 -5.45 23.12 -14.92
N SER A 2 -6.31 23.05 -13.90
CA SER A 2 -6.19 22.00 -12.90
C SER A 2 -6.56 20.64 -13.53
N GLU A 3 -5.64 19.68 -13.49
CA GLU A 3 -5.94 18.33 -13.93
C GLU A 3 -6.23 17.47 -12.71
N ASN A 4 -7.34 16.79 -12.75
CA ASN A 4 -7.71 15.78 -11.77
C ASN A 4 -7.86 14.46 -12.50
N ARG A 5 -7.17 13.43 -12.00
CA ARG A 5 -7.18 12.09 -12.61
C ARG A 5 -7.33 11.02 -11.54
N ILE A 6 -7.92 9.93 -11.92
CA ILE A 6 -7.92 8.69 -11.14
C ILE A 6 -7.27 7.63 -12.04
N HIS A 7 -6.18 7.04 -11.56
CA HIS A 7 -5.45 6.03 -12.29
C HIS A 7 -5.75 4.66 -11.65
N PHE A 8 -6.33 3.76 -12.39
CA PHE A 8 -6.48 2.36 -11.99
C PHE A 8 -5.29 1.58 -12.56
N LEU A 9 -4.40 1.12 -11.69
CA LEU A 9 -3.23 0.37 -12.12
C LEU A 9 -3.62 -1.07 -12.50
N ASN A 10 -2.98 -1.60 -13.54
CA ASN A 10 -3.24 -2.98 -13.95
C ASN A 10 -2.42 -3.93 -13.08
N THR A 11 -2.98 -4.30 -11.95
CA THR A 11 -2.38 -5.15 -10.93
C THR A 11 -3.06 -6.52 -10.80
N GLY A 12 -3.59 -7.03 -11.89
CA GLY A 12 -4.22 -8.34 -11.94
C GLY A 12 -5.49 -8.42 -11.08
N MET A 13 -5.51 -9.33 -10.11
CA MET A 13 -6.64 -9.51 -9.19
C MET A 13 -6.52 -8.68 -7.91
N SER A 14 -5.55 -7.79 -7.85
CA SER A 14 -5.31 -6.89 -6.72
C SER A 14 -5.72 -5.46 -7.03
N ASP A 15 -5.77 -4.59 -6.04
CA ASP A 15 -6.19 -3.20 -6.19
C ASP A 15 -5.06 -2.21 -5.91
N CYS A 16 -4.94 -1.23 -6.80
CA CYS A 16 -4.08 -0.07 -6.63
C CYS A 16 -4.64 1.10 -7.42
N ILE A 17 -5.01 2.17 -6.72
CA ILE A 17 -5.62 3.37 -7.30
C ILE A 17 -4.79 4.58 -6.92
N LEU A 18 -4.31 5.32 -7.91
CA LEU A 18 -3.62 6.60 -7.71
C LEU A 18 -4.60 7.74 -7.97
N LEU A 19 -4.70 8.64 -7.01
CA LEU A 19 -5.41 9.91 -7.13
C LEU A 19 -4.43 11.01 -7.48
N GLU A 20 -4.76 11.80 -8.47
CA GLU A 20 -4.00 12.98 -8.89
C GLU A 20 -4.90 14.21 -8.90
N SER A 21 -4.48 15.27 -8.23
CA SER A 21 -5.18 16.55 -8.23
C SER A 21 -4.18 17.69 -8.15
N ASN A 22 -4.10 18.49 -9.20
CA ASN A 22 -3.24 19.70 -9.24
C ASN A 22 -1.77 19.44 -8.87
N GLY A 23 -1.21 18.32 -9.27
CA GLY A 23 0.16 17.93 -8.94
C GLY A 23 0.34 17.31 -7.54
N HIS A 24 -0.75 17.07 -6.82
CA HIS A 24 -0.79 16.31 -5.58
C HIS A 24 -1.20 14.87 -5.86
N PHE A 25 -0.64 13.93 -5.13
CA PHE A 25 -0.86 12.50 -5.33
C PHE A 25 -1.22 11.81 -4.02
N ALA A 26 -2.11 10.83 -4.10
CA ALA A 26 -2.43 9.92 -3.01
C ALA A 26 -2.66 8.51 -3.55
N LEU A 27 -2.34 7.49 -2.76
CA LEU A 27 -2.44 6.10 -3.17
C LEU A 27 -3.45 5.36 -2.31
N ILE A 28 -4.42 4.72 -2.95
CA ILE A 28 -5.40 3.83 -2.31
C ILE A 28 -5.04 2.41 -2.67
N ASP A 29 -4.68 1.61 -1.68
CA ASP A 29 -4.12 0.27 -1.83
C ASP A 29 -2.84 0.25 -2.69
N ALA A 30 -2.05 -0.80 -2.57
CA ALA A 30 -0.74 -0.91 -3.24
C ALA A 30 -0.52 -2.28 -3.86
N ALA A 31 -1.59 -2.99 -4.16
CA ALA A 31 -1.61 -4.30 -4.79
C ALA A 31 -0.98 -5.43 -3.94
N GLU A 32 -0.92 -6.60 -4.53
CA GLU A 32 -0.34 -7.82 -3.96
C GLU A 32 1.17 -7.70 -3.82
N ASP A 33 1.73 -8.19 -2.72
CA ASP A 33 3.18 -8.31 -2.54
C ASP A 33 3.78 -9.57 -3.17
N THR A 34 5.10 -9.64 -3.24
CA THR A 34 5.85 -10.84 -3.64
C THR A 34 6.15 -11.75 -2.47
N ASP A 35 6.11 -11.25 -1.26
CA ASP A 35 6.40 -11.99 -0.06
C ASP A 35 5.19 -12.82 0.38
N PHE A 36 5.45 -13.99 0.90
CA PHE A 36 4.42 -14.83 1.52
C PHE A 36 5.04 -15.70 2.61
N PRO A 37 4.28 -16.04 3.66
CA PRO A 37 4.78 -16.90 4.71
C PRO A 37 5.13 -18.30 4.20
N ALA A 38 6.24 -18.87 4.66
CA ALA A 38 6.72 -20.18 4.21
C ALA A 38 5.70 -21.33 4.46
N ASP A 39 4.87 -21.19 5.47
CA ASP A 39 3.79 -22.14 5.80
C ASP A 39 2.52 -21.93 4.97
N LYS A 40 2.48 -20.90 4.13
CA LYS A 40 1.34 -20.54 3.26
C LYS A 40 1.76 -20.42 1.79
N PRO A 41 2.36 -21.46 1.17
CA PRO A 41 2.89 -21.37 -0.20
C PRO A 41 1.82 -21.13 -1.26
N HIS A 42 0.55 -21.34 -0.95
CA HIS A 42 -0.58 -21.05 -1.84
C HIS A 42 -0.79 -19.54 -2.06
N LEU A 43 -0.16 -18.69 -1.24
CA LEU A 43 -0.20 -17.23 -1.39
C LEU A 43 0.84 -16.69 -2.38
N ASN A 44 1.69 -17.53 -2.93
CA ASN A 44 2.62 -17.12 -3.98
C ASN A 44 1.87 -16.83 -5.29
N THR A 45 1.39 -15.62 -5.43
CA THR A 45 0.61 -15.16 -6.60
C THR A 45 1.39 -14.22 -7.51
N GLY A 46 2.67 -13.95 -7.17
CA GLY A 46 3.60 -13.19 -8.00
C GLY A 46 3.48 -11.68 -7.90
N GLY A 47 3.15 -11.08 -6.87
CA GLY A 47 3.15 -9.65 -6.50
C GLY A 47 3.29 -8.57 -7.59
N TYR A 48 2.89 -7.36 -7.24
CA TYR A 48 2.89 -6.21 -8.16
C TYR A 48 3.55 -4.95 -7.57
N GLU A 49 4.14 -5.04 -6.39
CA GLU A 49 4.70 -3.88 -5.70
C GLU A 49 5.77 -3.14 -6.54
N GLN A 50 6.56 -3.87 -7.32
CA GLN A 50 7.55 -3.23 -8.19
C GLN A 50 6.89 -2.45 -9.33
N LEU A 51 5.80 -2.96 -9.89
CA LEU A 51 5.01 -2.25 -10.90
C LEU A 51 4.44 -0.96 -10.32
N VAL A 52 3.94 -1.00 -9.07
CA VAL A 52 3.42 0.18 -8.38
C VAL A 52 4.53 1.21 -8.18
N VAL A 53 5.69 0.81 -7.67
CA VAL A 53 6.84 1.70 -7.48
C VAL A 53 7.27 2.32 -8.81
N ASP A 54 7.45 1.52 -9.86
CA ASP A 54 7.86 2.01 -11.18
C ASP A 54 6.85 3.00 -11.75
N TYR A 55 5.55 2.74 -11.57
CA TYR A 55 4.51 3.66 -12.01
C TYR A 55 4.58 5.00 -11.28
N LEU A 56 4.75 4.99 -9.97
CA LEU A 56 4.91 6.21 -9.17
C LEU A 56 6.15 7.00 -9.58
N LEU A 57 7.29 6.33 -9.73
CA LEU A 57 8.55 6.99 -10.14
C LEU A 57 8.45 7.59 -11.54
N ASN A 58 7.74 6.94 -12.46
CA ASN A 58 7.60 7.41 -13.83
C ASN A 58 6.56 8.54 -14.01
N ASN A 59 5.56 8.63 -13.12
CA ASN A 59 4.42 9.52 -13.32
C ASN A 59 4.25 10.61 -12.24
N CYS A 60 4.89 10.48 -11.07
CA CYS A 60 4.59 11.32 -9.90
C CYS A 60 5.79 12.09 -9.36
N ARG A 61 6.93 12.10 -10.03
CA ARG A 61 8.12 12.83 -9.56
C ARG A 61 7.86 14.33 -9.52
N GLY A 62 8.20 14.94 -8.39
CA GLY A 62 8.27 16.39 -8.26
C GLY A 62 9.51 16.98 -8.94
N ALA A 63 9.66 18.30 -8.84
CA ALA A 63 10.78 19.04 -9.45
C ALA A 63 12.15 18.62 -8.88
N ASP A 64 12.19 18.13 -7.65
CA ASP A 64 13.40 17.63 -6.96
C ASP A 64 13.70 16.13 -7.26
N GLY A 65 12.88 15.50 -8.09
CA GLY A 65 13.01 14.08 -8.43
C GLY A 65 12.37 13.12 -7.42
N THR A 66 11.83 13.61 -6.34
CA THR A 66 11.16 12.81 -5.30
C THR A 66 9.67 12.68 -5.60
N VAL A 67 9.10 11.51 -5.32
CA VAL A 67 7.65 11.31 -5.31
C VAL A 67 7.11 11.66 -3.93
N TYR A 68 6.13 12.54 -3.87
CA TYR A 68 5.42 12.91 -2.65
C TYR A 68 3.98 12.42 -2.74
N LEU A 69 3.64 11.46 -1.88
CA LEU A 69 2.25 11.06 -1.68
C LEU A 69 1.73 11.80 -0.46
N ASP A 70 0.71 12.63 -0.64
CA ASP A 70 0.11 13.39 0.46
C ASP A 70 -0.39 12.43 1.53
N PHE A 71 -1.00 11.33 1.10
CA PHE A 71 -1.36 10.21 1.96
C PHE A 71 -1.42 8.88 1.19
N VAL A 72 -1.38 7.81 1.95
CA VAL A 72 -1.78 6.47 1.49
C VAL A 72 -3.00 6.00 2.29
N LEU A 73 -3.84 5.17 1.70
CA LEU A 73 -5.00 4.60 2.34
C LEU A 73 -5.04 3.10 2.11
N GLY A 74 -4.96 2.34 3.18
CA GLY A 74 -5.16 0.88 3.18
C GLY A 74 -6.61 0.54 3.51
N THR A 75 -7.34 -0.02 2.55
CA THR A 75 -8.78 -0.28 2.71
C THR A 75 -9.07 -1.38 3.72
N HIS A 76 -8.29 -2.43 3.70
CA HIS A 76 -8.37 -3.56 4.65
C HIS A 76 -7.10 -4.42 4.59
N ALA A 77 -6.90 -5.27 5.61
CA ALA A 77 -5.68 -6.03 5.82
C ALA A 77 -5.61 -7.33 4.98
N HIS A 78 -5.80 -7.23 3.67
CA HIS A 78 -5.53 -8.32 2.74
C HIS A 78 -4.29 -8.00 1.90
N SER A 79 -3.49 -9.01 1.55
CA SER A 79 -2.23 -8.82 0.82
C SER A 79 -2.44 -8.22 -0.56
N ASP A 80 -3.53 -8.58 -1.24
CA ASP A 80 -3.91 -8.03 -2.55
C ASP A 80 -4.38 -6.56 -2.52
N HIS A 81 -4.40 -5.95 -1.33
CA HIS A 81 -4.71 -4.54 -1.11
C HIS A 81 -3.57 -3.78 -0.47
N ILE A 82 -3.02 -4.26 0.65
CA ILE A 82 -1.98 -3.55 1.38
C ILE A 82 -0.59 -4.18 1.28
N GLY A 83 -0.46 -5.32 0.60
CA GLY A 83 0.80 -6.07 0.54
C GLY A 83 1.97 -5.25 0.01
N GLY A 84 1.77 -4.44 -1.03
CA GLY A 84 2.83 -3.64 -1.63
C GLY A 84 3.20 -2.36 -0.88
N PHE A 85 2.50 -1.98 0.18
CA PHE A 85 2.75 -0.70 0.85
C PHE A 85 4.11 -0.60 1.53
N ASP A 86 4.62 -1.65 2.12
CA ASP A 86 5.94 -1.60 2.77
C ASP A 86 7.04 -1.27 1.74
N THR A 87 6.97 -1.86 0.57
CA THR A 87 7.88 -1.57 -0.55
C THR A 87 7.77 -0.11 -1.02
N VAL A 88 6.54 0.40 -1.15
CA VAL A 88 6.30 1.81 -1.53
C VAL A 88 6.81 2.77 -0.44
N ILE A 89 6.45 2.54 0.81
CA ILE A 89 6.77 3.44 1.93
C ILE A 89 8.27 3.48 2.20
N LEU A 90 8.96 2.34 2.09
CA LEU A 90 10.40 2.24 2.35
C LEU A 90 11.27 2.65 1.15
N HIS A 91 10.67 2.94 -0.01
CA HIS A 91 11.44 3.34 -1.18
C HIS A 91 12.13 4.69 -0.95
N PRO A 92 13.45 4.82 -1.19
CA PRO A 92 14.21 6.01 -0.85
C PRO A 92 13.80 7.28 -1.63
N GLU A 93 13.15 7.12 -2.77
CA GLU A 93 12.68 8.24 -3.60
C GLU A 93 11.18 8.52 -3.47
N ILE A 94 10.50 7.87 -2.51
CA ILE A 94 9.08 8.07 -2.24
C ILE A 94 8.91 8.55 -0.79
N CYS A 95 8.22 9.68 -0.62
CA CYS A 95 7.85 10.21 0.69
C CYS A 95 6.34 10.14 0.87
N VAL A 96 5.89 9.66 2.01
CA VAL A 96 4.48 9.55 2.37
C VAL A 96 4.16 10.50 3.52
N GLY A 97 3.22 11.41 3.33
CA GLY A 97 2.85 12.41 4.32
C GLY A 97 2.00 11.89 5.47
N GLY A 98 1.20 10.86 5.24
CA GLY A 98 0.38 10.21 6.24
C GLY A 98 -0.23 8.92 5.74
N ALA A 99 -0.68 8.07 6.64
CA ALA A 99 -1.34 6.82 6.28
C ALA A 99 -2.68 6.68 7.01
N TYR A 100 -3.70 6.38 6.24
CA TYR A 100 -5.03 6.04 6.75
C TYR A 100 -5.22 4.53 6.65
N LEU A 101 -5.47 3.88 7.78
CA LEU A 101 -5.61 2.44 7.87
C LEU A 101 -6.88 2.05 8.59
N ARG A 102 -7.61 1.09 8.03
CA ARG A 102 -8.64 0.42 8.79
C ARG A 102 -7.99 -0.43 9.88
N PRO A 103 -8.38 -0.28 11.16
CA PRO A 103 -7.82 -1.08 12.24
C PRO A 103 -8.01 -2.57 11.98
N TYR A 104 -6.96 -3.35 12.23
CA TYR A 104 -6.98 -4.81 12.13
C TYR A 104 -6.58 -5.41 13.47
N ASP A 105 -7.38 -6.35 13.96
CA ASP A 105 -7.09 -7.14 15.15
C ASP A 105 -7.39 -8.60 14.86
N GLU A 106 -6.35 -9.43 14.78
CA GLU A 106 -6.47 -10.85 14.47
C GLU A 106 -7.38 -11.62 15.44
N ARG A 107 -7.54 -11.13 16.67
CA ARG A 107 -8.43 -11.75 17.67
C ARG A 107 -9.90 -11.71 17.26
N ASN A 108 -10.26 -10.75 16.41
CA ASN A 108 -11.61 -10.58 15.87
C ASN A 108 -11.82 -11.30 14.53
N VAL A 109 -10.77 -11.97 14.01
CA VAL A 109 -10.81 -12.67 12.73
C VAL A 109 -11.04 -14.16 12.95
N PHE A 110 -11.90 -14.75 12.13
CA PHE A 110 -12.21 -16.17 12.21
C PHE A 110 -10.94 -17.04 12.01
N ILE A 111 -10.78 -18.08 12.82
CA ILE A 111 -9.53 -18.87 12.86
C ILE A 111 -9.15 -19.48 11.51
N MET A 112 -10.11 -19.88 10.70
CA MET A 112 -9.83 -20.45 9.37
C MET A 112 -9.27 -19.40 8.41
N GLU A 113 -9.72 -18.15 8.52
CA GLU A 113 -9.18 -17.02 7.77
C GLU A 113 -7.74 -16.75 8.17
N ARG A 114 -7.45 -16.67 9.46
CA ARG A 114 -6.07 -16.48 9.96
C ARG A 114 -5.10 -17.58 9.50
N ARG A 115 -5.60 -18.81 9.37
CA ARG A 115 -4.78 -19.94 8.89
C ARG A 115 -4.56 -19.94 7.39
N ARG A 116 -5.48 -19.36 6.64
CA ARG A 116 -5.46 -19.35 5.18
C ARG A 116 -4.71 -18.15 4.61
N TRP A 117 -4.88 -16.98 5.22
CA TRP A 117 -4.37 -15.72 4.72
C TRP A 117 -3.25 -15.17 5.62
N ASP A 118 -2.50 -14.23 5.10
CA ASP A 118 -1.37 -13.55 5.77
C ASP A 118 -1.70 -12.13 6.20
N ASN A 119 -2.97 -11.86 6.52
CA ASN A 119 -3.46 -10.54 6.88
C ASN A 119 -2.67 -9.88 8.03
N THR A 120 -2.32 -10.66 9.05
CA THR A 120 -1.54 -10.16 10.19
C THR A 120 -0.13 -9.77 9.76
N GLU A 121 0.49 -10.59 8.92
CA GLU A 121 1.85 -10.37 8.44
C GLU A 121 1.93 -9.09 7.60
N VAL A 122 1.08 -8.93 6.59
CA VAL A 122 1.09 -7.74 5.72
C VAL A 122 0.68 -6.48 6.47
N TYR A 123 -0.24 -6.57 7.40
CA TYR A 123 -0.62 -5.43 8.24
C TYR A 123 0.55 -4.96 9.11
N ASN A 124 1.26 -5.89 9.73
CA ASN A 124 2.43 -5.58 10.54
C ASN A 124 3.60 -5.05 9.69
N GLN A 125 3.84 -5.60 8.50
CA GLN A 125 4.85 -5.09 7.56
C GLN A 125 4.58 -3.62 7.21
N MET A 126 3.33 -3.26 6.93
CA MET A 126 2.95 -1.88 6.67
C MET A 126 3.17 -0.98 7.90
N LEU A 127 2.74 -1.41 9.10
CA LEU A 127 2.96 -0.65 10.32
C LEU A 127 4.46 -0.46 10.62
N ASP A 128 5.28 -1.48 10.42
CA ASP A 128 6.72 -1.40 10.61
C ASP A 128 7.39 -0.43 9.64
N ALA A 129 6.96 -0.44 8.38
CA ALA A 129 7.44 0.51 7.38
C ALA A 129 7.09 1.96 7.76
N LEU A 130 5.84 2.20 8.19
CA LEU A 130 5.38 3.51 8.65
C LEU A 130 6.14 3.98 9.89
N ALA A 131 6.45 3.09 10.83
CA ALA A 131 7.25 3.40 12.00
C ALA A 131 8.69 3.77 11.63
N LYS A 132 9.33 3.03 10.73
CA LYS A 132 10.69 3.30 10.24
C LYS A 132 10.81 4.66 9.56
N THR A 133 9.81 5.07 8.81
CA THR A 133 9.78 6.35 8.12
C THR A 133 9.19 7.47 8.97
N LYS A 134 8.73 7.19 10.19
CA LYS A 134 8.04 8.11 11.10
C LYS A 134 6.82 8.78 10.45
N THR A 135 6.12 8.05 9.61
CA THR A 135 4.92 8.51 8.94
C THR A 135 3.73 8.46 9.91
N PRO A 136 2.95 9.56 10.05
CA PRO A 136 1.74 9.55 10.88
C PRO A 136 0.72 8.52 10.41
N VAL A 137 0.08 7.83 11.36
CA VAL A 137 -0.93 6.81 11.10
C VAL A 137 -2.27 7.25 11.71
N TYR A 138 -3.30 7.21 10.90
CA TYR A 138 -4.67 7.57 11.27
C TYR A 138 -5.57 6.34 11.07
N THR A 139 -6.24 5.91 12.13
CA THR A 139 -7.13 4.74 12.13
C THR A 139 -8.59 5.11 12.38
N ASP A 140 -8.85 6.39 12.59
CA ASP A 140 -10.16 6.97 12.79
C ASP A 140 -10.51 7.83 11.59
N PHE A 141 -11.66 7.55 10.97
CA PHE A 141 -12.13 8.20 9.75
C PHE A 141 -13.37 9.07 9.98
N ASP A 142 -13.76 9.29 11.23
CA ASP A 142 -14.96 10.10 11.58
C ASP A 142 -14.72 11.61 11.47
#